data_19834cb57689f74d16f803937c5c4155
#
_entry.id   19834cb57689f74d16f803937c5c4155
#
_cell.length_a   1.000
_cell.length_b   1.000
_cell.length_c   1.000
_cell.angle_alpha   90.00
_cell.angle_beta   90.00
_cell.angle_gamma   90.00
#
_symmetry.space_group_name_H-M   'P 1'
#
loop_
_entity.id
_entity.type
_entity.pdbx_description
1 polymer ?
#
loop_
_entity_poly.entity_id
_entity_poly.type
_entity_poly.pdbx_seq_one_letter_code
_entity_poly.pdbx_strand_id
1 'polypeptide(L)'
;MNGITAGKLKVIDSDSNVILSSTSGTKWVKPHEHIYTEGEMTYNESQWTRNDTCNICNEVNTVNGACYFNMDFENGVNASDWINNGRGVISSSSDDNNTYMQINYVNESGDKPNYFEISNPTNWYYSNTKISGLTEMSFDVKFGGIDGDIYLKQRAEDINKIVLRICCKEVGRLQYGTNGGRRTFFDENEQYINPIDRWLHIRIIANISENNDEAKQTIYVTDRNTGELISTVENKALASDVSYCNMITIGGSSEVDIDNIIVRDVK
;
A
#
# COMPACT_ATOMS: atom_id res chain seq x y z
N MET A 1 16.32 30.28 -43.70
CA MET A 1 15.49 29.15 -43.24
C MET A 1 15.72 27.98 -44.18
N ASN A 2 16.61 27.10 -43.88
CA ASN A 2 16.88 25.92 -44.70
C ASN A 2 16.27 24.69 -44.06
N GLY A 3 15.32 24.08 -44.78
CA GLY A 3 14.86 22.75 -44.55
C GLY A 3 13.67 22.59 -43.62
N ILE A 4 12.47 22.80 -44.14
CA ILE A 4 11.25 22.26 -43.56
C ILE A 4 11.14 20.81 -44.08
N THR A 5 11.57 19.84 -43.28
CA THR A 5 11.19 18.44 -43.50
C THR A 5 9.84 18.24 -42.86
N ALA A 6 8.89 17.65 -43.56
CA ALA A 6 7.52 17.46 -43.09
C ALA A 6 7.49 16.93 -41.63
N GLY A 7 6.91 17.71 -40.73
CA GLY A 7 6.64 17.32 -39.35
C GLY A 7 7.62 17.78 -38.28
N LYS A 8 8.72 18.47 -38.61
CA LYS A 8 9.65 18.99 -37.59
C LYS A 8 10.14 20.41 -37.96
N LEU A 9 9.82 21.40 -37.16
CA LEU A 9 10.43 22.70 -37.18
C LEU A 9 11.29 22.87 -35.94
N LYS A 10 12.53 23.35 -36.14
CA LYS A 10 13.48 23.63 -35.10
C LYS A 10 13.98 25.06 -35.27
N VAL A 11 13.80 25.89 -34.26
CA VAL A 11 14.37 27.24 -34.20
C VAL A 11 15.57 27.19 -33.28
N ILE A 12 16.72 27.64 -33.76
CA ILE A 12 17.97 27.71 -33.03
C ILE A 12 18.44 29.14 -32.91
N ASP A 13 19.10 29.51 -31.81
CA ASP A 13 19.78 30.80 -31.66
C ASP A 13 21.11 30.85 -32.40
N SER A 14 21.81 31.98 -32.28
CA SER A 14 23.14 32.19 -32.91
C SER A 14 24.20 31.20 -32.41
N ASP A 15 24.01 30.61 -31.22
CA ASP A 15 24.95 29.69 -30.59
C ASP A 15 24.56 28.23 -30.83
N SER A 16 23.62 27.99 -31.76
CA SER A 16 23.08 26.67 -32.13
C SER A 16 22.24 25.99 -31.05
N ASN A 17 21.81 26.71 -30.01
CA ASN A 17 20.88 26.19 -29.03
C ASN A 17 19.47 26.13 -29.60
N VAL A 18 18.73 25.09 -29.26
CA VAL A 18 17.33 24.94 -29.68
C VAL A 18 16.45 25.85 -28.84
N ILE A 19 15.90 26.89 -29.45
CA ILE A 19 14.98 27.81 -28.78
C ILE A 19 13.55 27.26 -28.78
N LEU A 20 13.14 26.66 -29.92
CA LEU A 20 11.81 26.09 -30.10
C LEU A 20 11.91 24.79 -30.91
N SER A 21 11.13 23.81 -30.56
CA SER A 21 10.97 22.57 -31.33
C SER A 21 9.51 22.14 -31.39
N SER A 22 9.11 21.48 -32.50
CA SER A 22 7.80 20.88 -32.65
C SER A 22 7.97 19.41 -33.06
N THR A 23 7.28 18.53 -32.42
CA THR A 23 7.34 17.08 -32.69
C THR A 23 6.24 16.60 -33.62
N SER A 24 5.14 17.31 -33.80
CA SER A 24 4.00 16.86 -34.62
C SER A 24 3.28 17.97 -35.38
N GLY A 25 3.92 19.11 -35.60
CA GLY A 25 3.38 20.20 -36.43
C GLY A 25 2.22 20.99 -35.84
N THR A 26 1.79 20.72 -34.63
CA THR A 26 0.60 21.34 -34.04
C THR A 26 0.86 22.21 -32.81
N LYS A 27 2.00 22.10 -32.17
CA LYS A 27 2.33 22.89 -30.97
C LYS A 27 3.83 23.16 -30.85
N TRP A 28 4.16 24.43 -30.64
CA TRP A 28 5.53 24.87 -30.38
C TRP A 28 5.76 24.95 -28.88
N VAL A 29 6.77 24.24 -28.39
CA VAL A 29 7.15 24.29 -27.00
C VAL A 29 8.63 24.62 -26.91
N LYS A 30 8.99 25.58 -26.06
CA LYS A 30 10.40 25.88 -25.76
C LYS A 30 11.03 24.63 -25.11
N PRO A 31 12.27 24.26 -25.49
CA PRO A 31 12.98 23.22 -24.76
C PRO A 31 13.00 23.56 -23.27
N HIS A 32 12.61 22.60 -22.44
CA HIS A 32 12.51 22.75 -21.01
C HIS A 32 12.82 21.40 -20.34
N GLU A 33 13.14 21.44 -19.06
CA GLU A 33 13.12 20.26 -18.21
C GLU A 33 11.67 19.86 -17.96
N HIS A 34 11.34 18.58 -18.14
CA HIS A 34 10.00 18.09 -17.94
C HIS A 34 9.69 17.97 -16.45
N ILE A 35 8.67 18.70 -15.99
CA ILE A 35 8.13 18.59 -14.65
C ILE A 35 6.77 17.90 -14.78
N TYR A 36 6.72 16.65 -14.33
CA TYR A 36 5.52 15.81 -14.46
C TYR A 36 4.60 15.93 -13.24
N THR A 37 3.31 16.04 -13.51
CA THR A 37 2.28 15.78 -12.50
C THR A 37 1.88 14.31 -12.58
N GLU A 38 1.88 13.63 -11.46
CA GLU A 38 1.47 12.25 -11.35
C GLU A 38 -0.02 12.10 -11.73
N GLY A 39 -0.29 11.15 -12.61
CA GLY A 39 -1.65 10.77 -12.99
C GLY A 39 -2.26 9.73 -12.03
N GLU A 40 -3.49 9.35 -12.31
CA GLU A 40 -4.14 8.27 -11.56
C GLU A 40 -3.49 6.92 -11.88
N MET A 41 -3.40 6.07 -10.86
CA MET A 41 -2.92 4.70 -11.02
C MET A 41 -4.05 3.80 -11.50
N THR A 42 -3.73 2.95 -12.46
CA THR A 42 -4.59 1.87 -12.91
C THR A 42 -3.92 0.54 -12.60
N TYR A 43 -4.72 -0.45 -12.22
CA TYR A 43 -4.24 -1.78 -11.83
C TYR A 43 -4.80 -2.83 -12.79
N ASN A 44 -3.95 -3.79 -13.14
CA ASN A 44 -4.31 -4.96 -13.93
C ASN A 44 -3.60 -6.18 -13.34
N GLU A 45 -4.35 -7.13 -12.78
CA GLU A 45 -3.92 -8.39 -12.15
C GLU A 45 -2.55 -8.37 -11.43
N SER A 46 -1.45 -8.19 -12.18
CA SER A 46 -0.08 -8.25 -11.66
C SER A 46 0.75 -6.98 -11.92
N GLN A 47 0.13 -5.95 -12.48
CA GLN A 47 0.81 -4.70 -12.84
C GLN A 47 0.00 -3.48 -12.43
N TRP A 48 0.71 -2.40 -12.15
CA TRP A 48 0.14 -1.06 -12.08
C TRP A 48 0.74 -0.16 -13.16
N THR A 49 -0.03 0.80 -13.62
CA THR A 49 0.39 1.78 -14.63
C THR A 49 -0.11 3.17 -14.22
N ARG A 50 0.73 4.18 -14.44
CA ARG A 50 0.42 5.59 -14.21
C ARG A 50 0.93 6.41 -15.38
N ASN A 51 0.11 7.32 -15.86
CA ASN A 51 0.47 8.25 -16.94
C ASN A 51 0.69 9.65 -16.36
N ASP A 52 1.95 10.01 -16.16
CA ASP A 52 2.35 11.31 -15.66
C ASP A 52 2.39 12.32 -16.79
N THR A 53 1.84 13.51 -16.60
CA THR A 53 1.74 14.54 -17.66
C THR A 53 2.65 15.71 -17.36
N CYS A 54 3.48 16.10 -18.32
CA CYS A 54 4.30 17.30 -18.20
C CYS A 54 3.44 18.57 -18.16
N ASN A 55 3.64 19.37 -17.13
CA ASN A 55 2.87 20.59 -16.87
C ASN A 55 3.07 21.69 -17.94
N ILE A 56 4.10 21.57 -18.77
CA ILE A 56 4.45 22.59 -19.74
C ILE A 56 4.06 22.20 -21.17
N CYS A 57 4.39 20.96 -21.59
CA CYS A 57 4.17 20.51 -22.95
C CYS A 57 3.09 19.45 -23.13
N ASN A 58 2.52 18.96 -22.04
CA ASN A 58 1.56 17.84 -21.98
C ASN A 58 2.13 16.52 -22.53
N GLU A 59 3.45 16.36 -22.58
CA GLU A 59 4.05 15.07 -22.85
C GLU A 59 3.68 14.08 -21.75
N VAL A 60 3.34 12.86 -22.12
CA VAL A 60 2.95 11.80 -21.20
C VAL A 60 4.14 10.87 -21.00
N ASN A 61 4.50 10.67 -19.73
CA ASN A 61 5.45 9.66 -19.30
C ASN A 61 4.70 8.51 -18.63
N THR A 62 4.75 7.31 -19.21
CA THR A 62 4.10 6.13 -18.65
C THR A 62 5.06 5.43 -17.70
N VAL A 63 4.68 5.34 -16.43
CA VAL A 63 5.38 4.60 -15.39
C VAL A 63 4.58 3.35 -15.07
N ASN A 64 5.24 2.21 -14.92
CA ASN A 64 4.60 0.95 -14.57
C ASN A 64 5.48 0.11 -13.63
N GLY A 65 4.86 -0.82 -12.93
CA GLY A 65 5.53 -1.71 -12.02
C GLY A 65 4.69 -2.93 -11.66
N ALA A 66 5.20 -3.76 -10.75
CA ALA A 66 4.49 -4.95 -10.27
C ALA A 66 3.41 -4.58 -9.25
N CYS A 67 2.23 -5.17 -9.40
CA CYS A 67 1.19 -5.20 -8.38
C CYS A 67 1.10 -6.63 -7.84
N TYR A 68 1.32 -6.78 -6.54
CA TYR A 68 1.34 -8.10 -5.88
C TYR A 68 -0.01 -8.48 -5.31
N PHE A 69 -0.74 -7.49 -4.78
CA PHE A 69 -2.11 -7.61 -4.28
C PHE A 69 -2.89 -6.35 -4.66
N ASN A 70 -4.13 -6.57 -5.09
CA ASN A 70 -5.11 -5.51 -5.33
C ASN A 70 -6.50 -6.09 -5.04
N MET A 71 -7.06 -5.72 -3.89
CA MET A 71 -8.32 -6.25 -3.37
C MET A 71 -9.19 -5.08 -2.89
N ASP A 72 -10.25 -4.78 -3.63
CA ASP A 72 -11.22 -3.72 -3.34
C ASP A 72 -12.52 -4.22 -2.71
N PHE A 73 -12.75 -5.52 -2.73
CA PHE A 73 -13.95 -6.21 -2.21
C PHE A 73 -15.31 -5.75 -2.76
N GLU A 74 -15.38 -4.86 -3.72
CA GLU A 74 -16.64 -4.34 -4.27
C GLU A 74 -17.54 -5.42 -4.90
N ASN A 75 -16.92 -6.51 -5.36
CA ASN A 75 -17.63 -7.69 -5.87
C ASN A 75 -17.92 -8.74 -4.78
N GLY A 76 -17.74 -8.38 -3.52
CA GLY A 76 -17.86 -9.28 -2.37
C GLY A 76 -16.58 -10.03 -2.03
N VAL A 77 -16.59 -10.72 -0.90
CA VAL A 77 -15.44 -11.47 -0.38
C VAL A 77 -15.65 -12.96 -0.64
N ASN A 78 -14.68 -13.60 -1.29
CA ASN A 78 -14.64 -15.04 -1.40
C ASN A 78 -13.80 -15.62 -0.24
N ALA A 79 -14.47 -16.16 0.78
CA ALA A 79 -13.81 -16.70 1.97
C ALA A 79 -12.82 -17.85 1.66
N SER A 80 -12.99 -18.55 0.52
CA SER A 80 -12.08 -19.63 0.11
C SER A 80 -10.70 -19.13 -0.33
N ASP A 81 -10.53 -17.85 -0.62
CA ASP A 81 -9.25 -17.24 -0.99
C ASP A 81 -8.36 -16.99 0.24
N TRP A 82 -8.89 -17.25 1.44
CA TRP A 82 -8.23 -17.00 2.71
C TRP A 82 -8.07 -18.26 3.54
N ILE A 83 -6.87 -18.47 4.06
CA ILE A 83 -6.62 -19.49 5.09
C ILE A 83 -7.12 -18.93 6.42
N ASN A 84 -7.96 -19.71 7.10
CA ASN A 84 -8.56 -19.33 8.37
C ASN A 84 -8.22 -20.38 9.44
N ASN A 85 -7.73 -19.94 10.59
CA ASN A 85 -7.48 -20.82 11.75
C ASN A 85 -8.76 -21.31 12.44
N GLY A 86 -9.93 -20.96 11.91
CA GLY A 86 -11.25 -21.37 12.39
C GLY A 86 -11.80 -20.53 13.55
N ARG A 87 -11.22 -19.36 13.83
CA ARG A 87 -11.72 -18.40 14.83
C ARG A 87 -12.26 -17.11 14.22
N GLY A 88 -12.09 -16.90 12.93
CA GLY A 88 -12.65 -15.76 12.20
C GLY A 88 -13.82 -16.18 11.34
N VAL A 89 -14.87 -15.39 11.32
CA VAL A 89 -15.92 -15.45 10.30
C VAL A 89 -15.73 -14.32 9.33
N ILE A 90 -15.45 -14.66 8.07
CA ILE A 90 -15.27 -13.71 6.99
C ILE A 90 -16.61 -13.47 6.33
N SER A 91 -17.00 -12.23 6.15
CA SER A 91 -18.20 -11.82 5.43
C SER A 91 -17.95 -10.56 4.61
N SER A 92 -18.77 -10.35 3.59
CA SER A 92 -18.91 -9.04 2.97
C SER A 92 -19.86 -8.19 3.82
N SER A 93 -19.49 -6.95 4.06
CA SER A 93 -20.35 -5.95 4.68
C SER A 93 -20.31 -4.67 3.83
N SER A 94 -21.22 -3.75 4.03
CA SER A 94 -21.27 -2.51 3.25
C SER A 94 -21.73 -1.34 4.09
N ASP A 95 -21.15 -0.18 3.81
CA ASP A 95 -21.61 1.14 4.27
C ASP A 95 -21.53 2.14 3.09
N ASP A 96 -22.46 3.10 3.05
CA ASP A 96 -22.48 4.22 2.09
C ASP A 96 -22.08 3.87 0.63
N ASN A 97 -22.56 2.72 0.11
CA ASN A 97 -22.25 2.15 -1.22
C ASN A 97 -20.81 1.61 -1.40
N ASN A 98 -20.10 1.35 -0.32
CA ASN A 98 -18.79 0.70 -0.35
C ASN A 98 -18.89 -0.68 0.29
N THR A 99 -18.36 -1.69 -0.37
CA THR A 99 -18.31 -3.07 0.13
C THR A 99 -16.92 -3.40 0.62
N TYR A 100 -16.82 -3.99 1.80
CA TYR A 100 -15.55 -4.31 2.45
C TYR A 100 -15.57 -5.71 3.06
N MET A 101 -14.41 -6.23 3.39
CA MET A 101 -14.28 -7.48 4.13
C MET A 101 -14.39 -7.21 5.63
N GLN A 102 -15.38 -7.86 6.26
CA GLN A 102 -15.55 -7.87 7.71
C GLN A 102 -15.12 -9.21 8.27
N ILE A 103 -14.32 -9.18 9.33
CA ILE A 103 -13.84 -10.36 10.04
C ILE A 103 -14.29 -10.28 11.49
N ASN A 104 -15.16 -11.19 11.87
CA ASN A 104 -15.66 -11.31 13.24
C ASN A 104 -14.95 -12.43 14.00
N TYR A 105 -14.52 -12.15 15.21
CA TYR A 105 -14.00 -13.16 16.11
C TYR A 105 -15.13 -14.02 16.69
N VAL A 106 -14.94 -15.34 16.64
CA VAL A 106 -15.88 -16.30 17.22
C VAL A 106 -15.27 -16.91 18.48
N ASN A 107 -15.84 -16.58 19.62
CA ASN A 107 -15.45 -17.15 20.91
C ASN A 107 -16.18 -18.48 21.15
N GLU A 108 -15.65 -19.56 20.54
CA GLU A 108 -16.12 -20.92 20.80
C GLU A 108 -15.27 -21.59 21.88
N SER A 109 -15.90 -22.43 22.72
CA SER A 109 -15.19 -23.26 23.68
C SER A 109 -14.37 -24.37 22.99
N GLY A 110 -13.12 -24.57 23.39
CA GLY A 110 -12.25 -25.63 22.85
C GLY A 110 -10.77 -25.22 22.79
N ASP A 111 -9.92 -26.13 22.30
CA ASP A 111 -8.45 -25.99 22.23
C ASP A 111 -7.94 -25.04 21.12
N LYS A 112 -8.82 -24.21 20.54
CA LYS A 112 -8.45 -23.24 19.52
C LYS A 112 -7.83 -21.98 20.13
N PRO A 113 -6.97 -21.26 19.40
CA PRO A 113 -6.39 -19.99 19.85
C PRO A 113 -7.46 -18.96 20.27
N ASN A 114 -7.15 -18.09 21.22
CA ASN A 114 -8.03 -16.99 21.63
C ASN A 114 -7.95 -15.79 20.67
N TYR A 115 -7.65 -16.04 19.41
CA TYR A 115 -7.58 -15.05 18.33
C TYR A 115 -7.87 -15.71 16.99
N PHE A 116 -8.36 -14.95 16.02
CA PHE A 116 -8.39 -15.39 14.63
C PHE A 116 -7.09 -15.03 13.92
N GLU A 117 -6.73 -15.83 12.93
CA GLU A 117 -5.68 -15.50 11.94
C GLU A 117 -6.18 -15.92 10.57
N ILE A 118 -6.28 -14.96 9.66
CA ILE A 118 -6.77 -15.11 8.30
C ILE A 118 -5.68 -14.62 7.37
N SER A 119 -5.28 -15.43 6.41
CA SER A 119 -4.13 -15.16 5.55
C SER A 119 -4.41 -15.38 4.08
N ASN A 120 -3.87 -14.51 3.23
CA ASN A 120 -3.83 -14.62 1.78
C ASN A 120 -2.35 -14.53 1.32
N PRO A 121 -1.91 -15.35 0.36
CA PRO A 121 -2.68 -16.34 -0.42
C PRO A 121 -3.01 -17.61 0.35
N THR A 122 -4.08 -18.29 -0.07
CA THR A 122 -4.58 -19.54 0.53
C THR A 122 -3.54 -20.65 0.60
N ASN A 123 -2.60 -20.66 -0.32
CA ASN A 123 -1.50 -21.64 -0.36
C ASN A 123 -0.13 -20.93 -0.32
N TRP A 124 0.22 -20.42 0.85
CA TRP A 124 1.48 -19.70 1.06
C TRP A 124 2.74 -20.55 0.83
N TYR A 125 2.70 -21.88 1.00
CA TYR A 125 3.82 -22.78 0.71
C TYR A 125 4.25 -22.73 -0.77
N TYR A 126 3.27 -22.57 -1.66
CA TYR A 126 3.49 -22.57 -3.10
C TYR A 126 3.36 -21.19 -3.74
N SER A 127 3.18 -20.14 -2.91
CA SER A 127 3.16 -18.77 -3.43
C SER A 127 4.50 -18.44 -4.07
N ASN A 128 4.48 -18.22 -5.37
CA ASN A 128 5.64 -17.73 -6.12
C ASN A 128 5.82 -16.21 -5.96
N THR A 129 4.87 -15.54 -5.32
CA THR A 129 4.93 -14.10 -5.08
C THR A 129 6.02 -13.80 -4.06
N LYS A 130 7.04 -13.08 -4.50
CA LYS A 130 8.14 -12.60 -3.65
C LYS A 130 8.18 -11.09 -3.73
N ILE A 131 7.75 -10.44 -2.67
CA ILE A 131 7.72 -8.98 -2.52
C ILE A 131 9.04 -8.59 -1.86
N SER A 132 9.85 -7.78 -2.53
CA SER A 132 11.17 -7.35 -2.04
C SER A 132 11.53 -5.97 -2.58
N GLY A 133 12.53 -5.32 -1.97
CA GLY A 133 12.96 -3.98 -2.34
C GLY A 133 11.94 -2.93 -1.92
N LEU A 134 11.94 -1.78 -2.61
CA LEU A 134 11.06 -0.66 -2.28
C LEU A 134 9.61 -1.00 -2.67
N THR A 135 8.77 -1.12 -1.67
CA THR A 135 7.40 -1.62 -1.77
C THR A 135 6.45 -0.66 -1.07
N GLU A 136 5.27 -0.47 -1.65
CA GLU A 136 4.15 0.20 -1.00
C GLU A 136 3.07 -0.82 -0.64
N MET A 137 2.59 -0.75 0.60
CA MET A 137 1.38 -1.42 1.07
C MET A 137 0.39 -0.37 1.53
N SER A 138 -0.81 -0.38 1.01
CA SER A 138 -1.90 0.49 1.48
C SER A 138 -3.17 -0.31 1.71
N PHE A 139 -4.00 0.16 2.62
CA PHE A 139 -5.31 -0.41 2.92
C PHE A 139 -6.15 0.55 3.74
N ASP A 140 -7.47 0.36 3.68
CA ASP A 140 -8.41 1.01 4.58
C ASP A 140 -8.77 0.04 5.70
N VAL A 141 -8.83 0.52 6.94
CA VAL A 141 -9.11 -0.32 8.10
C VAL A 141 -9.97 0.40 9.12
N LYS A 142 -10.89 -0.37 9.74
CA LYS A 142 -11.63 0.03 10.94
C LYS A 142 -11.55 -1.13 11.93
N PHE A 143 -11.19 -0.84 13.16
CA PHE A 143 -11.18 -1.82 14.25
C PHE A 143 -12.43 -1.68 15.09
N GLY A 144 -13.19 -2.75 15.28
CA GLY A 144 -14.34 -2.79 16.17
C GLY A 144 -13.97 -2.93 17.67
N GLY A 145 -12.67 -3.02 17.97
CA GLY A 145 -12.18 -3.12 19.34
C GLY A 145 -10.66 -3.22 19.42
N ILE A 146 -10.15 -3.51 20.61
CA ILE A 146 -8.73 -3.78 20.84
C ILE A 146 -8.36 -5.18 20.32
N ASP A 147 -7.06 -5.42 20.08
CA ASP A 147 -6.50 -6.69 19.58
C ASP A 147 -6.82 -7.03 18.12
N GLY A 148 -6.85 -6.04 17.25
CA GLY A 148 -6.77 -6.20 15.79
C GLY A 148 -5.35 -6.01 15.28
N ASP A 149 -4.92 -6.83 14.31
CA ASP A 149 -3.59 -6.80 13.70
C ASP A 149 -3.65 -7.00 12.18
N ILE A 150 -2.87 -6.25 11.42
CA ILE A 150 -2.65 -6.43 9.99
C ILE A 150 -1.16 -6.57 9.75
N TYR A 151 -0.76 -7.61 9.01
CA TYR A 151 0.64 -7.96 8.78
C TYR A 151 0.95 -8.16 7.30
N LEU A 152 2.15 -7.79 6.90
CA LEU A 152 2.86 -8.40 5.76
C LEU A 152 3.94 -9.31 6.32
N LYS A 153 3.94 -10.58 5.91
CA LYS A 153 4.79 -11.64 6.47
C LYS A 153 5.68 -12.29 5.42
N GLN A 154 6.84 -12.79 5.88
CA GLN A 154 7.55 -13.87 5.22
C GLN A 154 7.10 -15.19 5.84
N ARG A 155 6.57 -16.09 5.00
CA ARG A 155 6.15 -17.43 5.41
C ARG A 155 6.79 -18.49 4.52
N ALA A 156 7.47 -19.45 5.13
CA ALA A 156 8.00 -20.67 4.52
C ALA A 156 7.92 -21.80 5.57
N GLU A 157 8.33 -23.02 5.23
CA GLU A 157 8.16 -24.20 6.10
C GLU A 157 8.59 -23.94 7.54
N ASP A 158 9.78 -23.39 7.73
CA ASP A 158 10.34 -23.10 9.07
C ASP A 158 10.41 -21.59 9.37
N ILE A 159 9.79 -20.74 8.54
CA ILE A 159 9.88 -19.29 8.67
C ILE A 159 8.48 -18.71 8.86
N ASN A 160 8.31 -17.92 9.92
CA ASN A 160 7.10 -17.13 10.16
C ASN A 160 7.51 -15.79 10.78
N LYS A 161 7.92 -14.85 9.91
CA LYS A 161 8.40 -13.53 10.33
C LYS A 161 7.39 -12.45 9.94
N ILE A 162 7.02 -11.62 10.91
CA ILE A 162 6.25 -10.40 10.67
C ILE A 162 7.23 -9.32 10.20
N VAL A 163 6.95 -8.70 9.08
CA VAL A 163 7.82 -7.68 8.46
C VAL A 163 7.22 -6.29 8.60
N LEU A 164 5.97 -6.13 8.19
CA LEU A 164 5.17 -4.94 8.46
C LEU A 164 4.03 -5.31 9.40
N ARG A 165 3.68 -4.38 10.29
CA ARG A 165 2.60 -4.57 11.25
C ARG A 165 1.91 -3.26 11.56
N ILE A 166 0.59 -3.25 11.45
CA ILE A 166 -0.30 -2.22 11.98
C ILE A 166 -1.29 -2.91 12.93
N CYS A 167 -1.53 -2.34 14.10
CA CYS A 167 -2.42 -2.96 15.06
C CYS A 167 -3.13 -1.95 15.96
N CYS A 168 -4.30 -2.36 16.46
CA CYS A 168 -4.99 -1.71 17.56
C CYS A 168 -4.76 -2.50 18.84
N LYS A 169 -4.02 -1.96 19.78
CA LYS A 169 -3.66 -2.63 21.04
C LYS A 169 -3.81 -1.66 22.22
N GLU A 170 -3.77 -2.20 23.43
CA GLU A 170 -3.68 -1.44 24.67
C GLU A 170 -4.62 -0.21 24.70
N VAL A 171 -5.76 -0.31 25.31
CA VAL A 171 -6.74 0.79 25.45
C VAL A 171 -7.09 1.53 24.16
N GLY A 172 -7.07 0.83 23.01
CA GLY A 172 -7.46 1.38 21.72
C GLY A 172 -6.41 2.29 21.06
N ARG A 173 -5.12 1.97 21.19
CA ARG A 173 -4.04 2.73 20.54
C ARG A 173 -3.67 2.10 19.20
N LEU A 174 -3.61 2.93 18.17
CA LEU A 174 -2.99 2.55 16.91
C LEU A 174 -1.48 2.42 17.09
N GLN A 175 -0.93 1.27 16.66
CA GLN A 175 0.49 0.96 16.81
C GLN A 175 1.07 0.36 15.53
N TYR A 176 2.39 0.48 15.34
CA TYR A 176 3.15 -0.17 14.28
C TYR A 176 4.30 -1.01 14.82
N GLY A 177 4.72 -2.01 14.04
CA GLY A 177 5.82 -2.91 14.41
C GLY A 177 7.19 -2.35 14.02
N THR A 178 8.17 -2.59 14.88
CA THR A 178 9.61 -2.38 14.61
C THR A 178 10.41 -3.56 15.16
N ASN A 179 11.69 -3.69 14.83
CA ASN A 179 12.57 -4.72 15.39
C ASN A 179 12.72 -4.64 16.92
N GLY A 180 12.40 -3.48 17.52
CA GLY A 180 12.35 -3.26 18.97
C GLY A 180 10.95 -3.43 19.58
N GLY A 181 10.01 -4.02 18.84
CA GLY A 181 8.63 -4.23 19.28
C GLY A 181 7.65 -3.22 18.69
N ARG A 182 6.54 -3.01 19.38
CA ARG A 182 5.48 -2.08 18.93
C ARG A 182 5.75 -0.65 19.37
N ARG A 183 5.32 0.32 18.55
CA ARG A 183 5.35 1.76 18.82
C ARG A 183 3.98 2.36 18.57
N THR A 184 3.59 3.35 19.34
CA THR A 184 2.31 4.07 19.22
C THR A 184 2.43 5.19 18.20
N PHE A 185 1.37 5.39 17.40
CA PHE A 185 1.19 6.61 16.61
C PHE A 185 0.62 7.74 17.46
N PHE A 186 1.08 8.94 17.15
CA PHE A 186 0.60 10.18 17.76
C PHE A 186 0.15 11.14 16.65
N ASP A 187 -0.87 11.94 16.94
CA ASP A 187 -1.28 13.06 16.11
C ASP A 187 -0.37 14.29 16.33
N GLU A 188 -0.68 15.40 15.65
CA GLU A 188 0.06 16.64 15.75
C GLU A 188 0.03 17.29 17.16
N ASN A 189 -0.92 16.90 18.01
CA ASN A 189 -1.07 17.35 19.38
C ASN A 189 -0.44 16.39 20.41
N GLU A 190 0.38 15.44 19.94
CA GLU A 190 1.02 14.41 20.77
C GLU A 190 0.00 13.47 21.47
N GLN A 191 -1.24 13.38 20.95
CA GLN A 191 -2.24 12.45 21.43
C GLN A 191 -2.17 11.13 20.64
N TYR A 192 -2.37 10.02 21.33
CA TYR A 192 -2.44 8.72 20.65
C TYR A 192 -3.69 8.62 19.77
N ILE A 193 -3.53 8.00 18.60
CA ILE A 193 -4.63 7.78 17.66
C ILE A 193 -5.45 6.60 18.15
N ASN A 194 -6.76 6.82 18.33
CA ASN A 194 -7.74 5.76 18.58
C ASN A 194 -8.38 5.34 17.25
N PRO A 195 -8.13 4.11 16.76
CA PRO A 195 -8.67 3.63 15.49
C PRO A 195 -10.01 2.89 15.64
N ILE A 196 -10.59 2.80 16.85
CA ILE A 196 -11.83 2.05 17.09
C ILE A 196 -13.01 2.79 16.47
N ASP A 197 -13.84 2.05 15.73
CA ASP A 197 -15.04 2.54 15.02
C ASP A 197 -14.78 3.71 14.05
N ARG A 198 -13.54 3.88 13.61
CA ARG A 198 -13.12 4.91 12.67
C ARG A 198 -12.39 4.29 11.48
N TRP A 199 -12.80 4.63 10.27
CA TRP A 199 -12.08 4.28 9.06
C TRP A 199 -10.79 5.10 8.91
N LEU A 200 -9.67 4.40 8.81
CA LEU A 200 -8.35 4.97 8.53
C LEU A 200 -7.82 4.42 7.23
N HIS A 201 -7.19 5.29 6.44
CA HIS A 201 -6.34 4.87 5.33
C HIS A 201 -4.89 4.81 5.81
N ILE A 202 -4.28 3.64 5.68
CA ILE A 202 -2.89 3.39 6.05
C ILE A 202 -2.07 3.19 4.77
N ARG A 203 -1.00 3.95 4.62
CA ARG A 203 -0.04 3.81 3.52
C ARG A 203 1.35 3.61 4.09
N ILE A 204 2.01 2.52 3.72
CA ILE A 204 3.35 2.14 4.17
C ILE A 204 4.26 2.07 2.96
N ILE A 205 5.35 2.82 2.97
CA ILE A 205 6.45 2.68 2.01
C ILE A 205 7.60 2.01 2.76
N ALA A 206 8.00 0.83 2.32
CA ALA A 206 9.00 0.02 3.00
C ALA A 206 10.05 -0.51 2.03
N ASN A 207 11.32 -0.52 2.44
CA ASN A 207 12.36 -1.27 1.75
C ASN A 207 12.51 -2.64 2.40
N ILE A 208 11.99 -3.68 1.74
CA ILE A 208 12.07 -5.06 2.21
C ILE A 208 13.44 -5.62 1.84
N SER A 209 14.32 -5.75 2.83
CA SER A 209 15.72 -6.12 2.69
C SER A 209 16.18 -6.96 3.88
N GLU A 210 17.18 -7.83 3.66
CA GLU A 210 17.91 -8.53 4.74
C GLU A 210 18.94 -7.61 5.43
N ASN A 211 19.25 -6.47 4.82
CA ASN A 211 20.15 -5.50 5.40
C ASN A 211 19.39 -4.57 6.37
N ASN A 212 19.65 -4.70 7.65
CA ASN A 212 19.03 -3.92 8.73
C ASN A 212 19.11 -2.40 8.52
N ASP A 213 20.20 -1.90 7.93
CA ASP A 213 20.39 -0.48 7.69
C ASP A 213 19.49 0.05 6.57
N GLU A 214 19.10 -0.82 5.65
CA GLU A 214 18.21 -0.54 4.52
C GLU A 214 16.75 -0.91 4.79
N ALA A 215 16.50 -1.86 5.69
CA ALA A 215 15.19 -2.38 6.05
C ALA A 215 14.39 -1.35 6.87
N LYS A 216 13.85 -0.33 6.18
CA LYS A 216 13.15 0.82 6.78
C LYS A 216 11.75 0.97 6.22
N GLN A 217 10.90 1.66 7.00
CA GLN A 217 9.53 1.98 6.62
C GLN A 217 9.19 3.44 6.94
N THR A 218 8.34 4.02 6.10
CA THR A 218 7.63 5.28 6.35
C THR A 218 6.15 4.98 6.29
N ILE A 219 5.38 5.45 7.27
CA ILE A 219 3.95 5.14 7.42
C ILE A 219 3.17 6.44 7.49
N TYR A 220 2.12 6.53 6.69
CA TYR A 220 1.15 7.62 6.70
C TYR A 220 -0.19 7.09 7.21
N VAL A 221 -0.79 7.82 8.12
CA VAL A 221 -2.13 7.54 8.65
C VAL A 221 -3.03 8.70 8.26
N THR A 222 -4.06 8.42 7.49
CA THR A 222 -5.01 9.42 6.98
C THR A 222 -6.42 9.04 7.42
N ASP A 223 -7.26 10.01 7.73
CA ASP A 223 -8.69 9.76 7.87
C ASP A 223 -9.26 9.43 6.49
N ARG A 224 -9.88 8.24 6.34
CA ARG A 224 -10.40 7.80 5.05
C ARG A 224 -11.50 8.73 4.51
N ASN A 225 -12.35 9.24 5.40
CA ASN A 225 -13.53 9.99 4.99
C ASN A 225 -13.21 11.43 4.58
N THR A 226 -12.22 12.05 5.24
CA THR A 226 -11.85 13.44 4.98
C THR A 226 -10.61 13.59 4.11
N GLY A 227 -9.79 12.56 4.00
CA GLY A 227 -8.48 12.61 3.35
C GLY A 227 -7.41 13.35 4.18
N GLU A 228 -7.72 13.74 5.42
CA GLU A 228 -6.80 14.47 6.30
C GLU A 228 -5.67 13.56 6.80
N LEU A 229 -4.44 14.02 6.65
CA LEU A 229 -3.26 13.35 7.21
C LEU A 229 -3.25 13.54 8.73
N ILE A 230 -3.34 12.44 9.48
CA ILE A 230 -3.39 12.44 10.95
C ILE A 230 -1.99 12.28 11.55
N SER A 231 -1.17 11.40 10.94
CA SER A 231 0.16 11.06 11.48
C SER A 231 1.10 10.58 10.39
N THR A 232 2.37 10.87 10.59
CA THR A 232 3.47 10.32 9.78
C THR A 232 4.56 9.77 10.67
N VAL A 233 5.05 8.59 10.32
CA VAL A 233 6.21 7.96 10.96
C VAL A 233 7.25 7.68 9.90
N GLU A 234 8.42 8.30 10.01
CA GLU A 234 9.44 8.25 8.97
C GLU A 234 10.65 7.41 9.38
N ASN A 235 11.18 6.67 8.40
CA ASN A 235 12.48 5.99 8.44
C ASN A 235 12.67 5.10 9.68
N LYS A 236 11.65 4.31 10.06
CA LYS A 236 11.74 3.35 11.17
C LYS A 236 12.12 1.97 10.64
N ALA A 237 12.86 1.22 11.47
CA ALA A 237 13.16 -0.18 11.17
C ALA A 237 11.89 -1.01 10.96
N LEU A 238 11.93 -1.99 10.08
CA LEU A 238 10.89 -3.00 9.92
C LEU A 238 10.78 -3.85 11.21
N ALA A 239 9.69 -4.59 11.36
CA ALA A 239 9.52 -5.52 12.47
C ALA A 239 10.50 -6.72 12.37
N SER A 240 10.84 -7.12 11.15
CA SER A 240 11.91 -8.07 10.86
C SER A 240 12.56 -7.75 9.51
N ASP A 241 13.85 -7.95 9.42
CA ASP A 241 14.63 -7.96 8.18
C ASP A 241 14.50 -9.32 7.49
N VAL A 242 14.18 -9.30 6.22
CA VAL A 242 13.93 -10.50 5.40
C VAL A 242 14.25 -10.23 3.94
N SER A 243 14.55 -11.30 3.18
CA SER A 243 14.79 -11.20 1.73
C SER A 243 13.53 -10.93 0.91
N TYR A 244 12.36 -11.31 1.43
CA TYR A 244 11.07 -11.10 0.77
C TYR A 244 9.90 -11.25 1.74
N CYS A 245 8.73 -10.74 1.33
CA CYS A 245 7.42 -11.08 1.90
C CYS A 245 6.59 -11.86 0.87
N ASN A 246 5.57 -12.60 1.32
CA ASN A 246 4.72 -13.38 0.42
C ASN A 246 3.28 -13.58 0.93
N MET A 247 2.91 -12.95 2.05
CA MET A 247 1.62 -13.20 2.67
C MET A 247 1.10 -11.99 3.43
N ILE A 248 -0.16 -11.62 3.19
CA ILE A 248 -0.93 -10.72 4.04
C ILE A 248 -1.65 -11.55 5.09
N THR A 249 -1.66 -11.09 6.32
CA THR A 249 -2.39 -11.73 7.43
C THR A 249 -3.15 -10.69 8.22
N ILE A 250 -4.39 -10.99 8.54
CA ILE A 250 -5.25 -10.21 9.43
C ILE A 250 -5.54 -11.09 10.63
N GLY A 251 -5.34 -10.56 11.84
CA GLY A 251 -5.50 -11.31 13.06
C GLY A 251 -6.10 -10.48 14.18
N GLY A 252 -6.62 -11.13 15.21
CA GLY A 252 -7.15 -10.43 16.36
C GLY A 252 -8.13 -11.21 17.19
N SER A 253 -8.65 -10.57 18.23
CA SER A 253 -9.74 -11.07 19.07
C SER A 253 -10.94 -10.11 19.10
N SER A 254 -10.94 -9.12 18.22
CA SER A 254 -12.05 -8.19 17.98
C SER A 254 -12.36 -8.13 16.49
N GLU A 255 -13.48 -7.54 16.11
CA GLU A 255 -13.83 -7.28 14.73
C GLU A 255 -12.77 -6.43 14.02
N VAL A 256 -12.49 -6.78 12.77
CA VAL A 256 -11.67 -5.98 11.84
C VAL A 256 -12.41 -5.85 10.53
N ASP A 257 -12.68 -4.63 10.12
CA ASP A 257 -13.15 -4.29 8.78
C ASP A 257 -11.95 -3.81 7.96
N ILE A 258 -11.80 -4.33 6.74
CA ILE A 258 -10.69 -3.97 5.86
C ILE A 258 -11.12 -3.86 4.41
N ASP A 259 -10.51 -2.92 3.68
CA ASP A 259 -10.82 -2.62 2.30
C ASP A 259 -9.60 -2.11 1.55
N ASN A 260 -9.67 -2.05 0.21
CA ASN A 260 -8.67 -1.42 -0.66
C ASN A 260 -7.22 -1.87 -0.38
N ILE A 261 -7.00 -3.18 -0.19
CA ILE A 261 -5.66 -3.70 0.07
C ILE A 261 -4.86 -3.69 -1.23
N ILE A 262 -3.81 -2.88 -1.27
CA ILE A 262 -2.87 -2.80 -2.40
C ILE A 262 -1.47 -3.07 -1.89
N VAL A 263 -0.73 -3.95 -2.56
CA VAL A 263 0.71 -4.11 -2.37
C VAL A 263 1.40 -4.09 -3.73
N ARG A 264 2.32 -3.15 -3.92
CA ARG A 264 3.00 -2.92 -5.19
C ARG A 264 4.45 -2.49 -5.01
N ASP A 265 5.26 -2.62 -6.04
CA ASP A 265 6.58 -1.97 -6.07
C ASP A 265 6.44 -0.45 -6.25
N VAL A 266 7.45 0.28 -5.81
CA VAL A 266 7.58 1.73 -5.99
C VAL A 266 8.67 1.99 -7.02
N LYS A 267 8.35 2.81 -8.05
CA LYS A 267 9.27 3.21 -9.13
C LYS A 267 9.62 4.69 -9.02
#